data_ccaa72eb7e13f9d1ab4c213e60b62b78
#
_entry.id   ccaa72eb7e13f9d1ab4c213e60b62b78
#
_cell.length_a   1.000
_cell.length_b   1.000
_cell.length_c   1.000
_cell.angle_alpha   90.00
_cell.angle_beta   90.00
_cell.angle_gamma   90.00
#
_symmetry.space_group_name_H-M   'P 1'
#
loop_
_entity.id
_entity.type
_entity.pdbx_description
1 polymer ?
#
loop_
_entity_poly.entity_id
_entity_poly.type
_entity_poly.pdbx_seq_one_letter_code
_entity_poly.pdbx_strand_id
1 'polypeptide(L)'
;AGSEILPEEWAFEDVGQTGIGAGKYLNTQSSSFAVSGVGHDIGGTNDAHGFVYRKVKGDAIFTVRLVSTEEAFYKVGIIMRESLDGASKRVGITLGEVGYRLCRMCTRSSQGGGTSWGEGNDFTYAPVWFRLQREGDVFMAYQSRDGMNWFEIGRQSVSMASDYYVGMASSTASDTGEAYEAIFDHVTVENVLTVVDTPQNVQVDACNSTRAVISWTPVEGAIDYVLTRHDGKEYVAIQPIFQDSCLVPEQTYSYGIKSRGFGGYSDESAVVSVTMPKLGIPLSPAYIRAECNGEPEVVVRWAFTDEASSYVLQRAESIDGEFQTLLSDSVLSFVDTSVEENKTYYYR
;
A
#
# COMPACT_ATOMS: atom_id res chain seq x y z
N ALA A 1 36.78 12.64 11.30
CA ALA A 1 36.77 12.66 9.86
C ALA A 1 35.58 11.83 9.40
N GLY A 2 34.59 12.47 8.82
CA GLY A 2 33.43 11.78 8.25
C GLY A 2 33.87 10.93 7.05
N SER A 3 33.21 9.82 6.85
CA SER A 3 33.29 9.07 5.60
C SER A 3 32.55 9.89 4.53
N GLU A 4 33.18 10.20 3.41
CA GLU A 4 32.51 10.86 2.26
C GLU A 4 31.48 9.95 1.58
N ILE A 5 31.35 8.70 2.03
CA ILE A 5 30.46 7.67 1.50
C ILE A 5 29.09 7.84 2.15
N LEU A 6 28.03 7.88 1.34
CA LEU A 6 26.65 7.91 1.81
C LEU A 6 26.33 6.67 2.67
N PRO A 7 25.50 6.79 3.73
CA PRO A 7 24.97 5.65 4.46
C PRO A 7 24.20 4.70 3.53
N GLU A 8 24.16 3.39 3.87
CA GLU A 8 23.61 2.32 3.02
C GLU A 8 22.19 2.58 2.50
N GLU A 9 21.38 3.27 3.29
CA GLU A 9 19.98 3.61 2.92
C GLU A 9 19.85 4.88 2.05
N TRP A 10 20.95 5.63 1.82
CA TRP A 10 20.99 6.84 1.04
C TRP A 10 21.77 6.64 -0.26
N ALA A 11 21.30 7.22 -1.34
CA ALA A 11 21.93 7.20 -2.64
C ALA A 11 21.95 8.62 -3.27
N PHE A 12 22.79 8.78 -4.29
CA PHE A 12 22.83 9.97 -5.11
C PHE A 12 22.32 9.65 -6.52
N GLU A 13 21.52 10.58 -7.07
CA GLU A 13 21.08 10.56 -8.47
C GLU A 13 21.28 11.94 -9.08
N ASP A 14 21.78 11.94 -10.30
CA ASP A 14 21.77 13.12 -11.17
C ASP A 14 20.48 13.13 -11.99
N VAL A 15 19.46 13.74 -11.44
CA VAL A 15 18.15 13.85 -12.08
C VAL A 15 18.27 14.76 -13.29
N GLY A 16 17.80 14.29 -14.46
CA GLY A 16 17.96 14.99 -15.73
C GLY A 16 19.26 14.71 -16.45
N GLN A 17 20.14 13.90 -15.84
CA GLN A 17 21.36 13.34 -16.45
C GLN A 17 22.35 14.35 -17.01
N THR A 18 22.66 15.40 -16.25
CA THR A 18 23.67 16.39 -16.62
C THR A 18 25.10 15.83 -16.52
N GLY A 19 25.29 14.73 -15.76
CA GLY A 19 26.57 14.09 -15.52
C GLY A 19 27.48 14.81 -14.53
N ILE A 20 26.98 15.85 -13.86
CA ILE A 20 27.76 16.70 -12.95
C ILE A 20 27.03 16.87 -11.63
N GLY A 21 27.53 16.25 -10.59
CA GLY A 21 27.00 16.35 -9.25
C GLY A 21 27.56 15.30 -8.32
N ALA A 22 27.32 15.47 -7.03
CA ALA A 22 27.74 14.51 -6.01
C ALA A 22 26.88 14.61 -4.74
N GLY A 23 26.81 13.49 -4.04
CA GLY A 23 26.28 13.43 -2.67
C GLY A 23 27.35 12.91 -1.72
N LYS A 24 27.52 13.57 -0.59
CA LYS A 24 28.50 13.17 0.44
C LYS A 24 27.86 13.17 1.81
N TYR A 25 28.32 12.25 2.65
CA TYR A 25 27.97 12.24 4.07
C TYR A 25 29.10 12.82 4.89
N LEU A 26 28.81 13.89 5.61
CA LEU A 26 29.87 14.70 6.26
C LEU A 26 30.05 14.35 7.74
N ASN A 27 28.97 14.07 8.47
CA ASN A 27 29.04 13.90 9.92
C ASN A 27 27.88 13.03 10.44
N THR A 28 28.22 12.00 11.22
CA THR A 28 27.26 11.08 11.86
C THR A 28 26.53 11.71 13.04
N GLN A 29 27.14 12.63 13.78
CA GLN A 29 26.52 13.22 15.00
C GLN A 29 25.38 14.15 14.69
N SER A 30 25.44 14.84 13.54
CA SER A 30 24.41 15.79 13.11
C SER A 30 23.64 15.32 11.87
N SER A 31 23.84 14.08 11.40
CA SER A 31 23.27 13.58 10.15
C SER A 31 23.42 14.58 9.02
N SER A 32 24.69 14.96 8.72
CA SER A 32 25.00 16.04 7.77
C SER A 32 25.34 15.49 6.40
N PHE A 33 24.82 16.14 5.37
CA PHE A 33 25.02 15.80 3.98
C PHE A 33 25.42 17.05 3.18
N ALA A 34 26.28 16.83 2.19
CA ALA A 34 26.52 17.79 1.12
C ALA A 34 25.88 17.26 -0.16
N VAL A 35 25.17 18.11 -0.85
CA VAL A 35 24.52 17.82 -2.12
C VAL A 35 24.93 18.85 -3.14
N SER A 36 25.49 18.43 -4.25
CA SER A 36 25.81 19.31 -5.37
C SER A 36 25.19 18.77 -6.65
N GLY A 37 24.80 19.65 -7.55
CA GLY A 37 24.28 19.27 -8.86
C GLY A 37 24.27 20.44 -9.81
N VAL A 38 24.44 20.13 -11.08
CA VAL A 38 24.18 21.02 -12.20
C VAL A 38 22.79 20.69 -12.73
N GLY A 39 22.07 21.68 -13.21
CA GLY A 39 20.77 21.49 -13.81
C GLY A 39 20.02 22.79 -13.92
N HIS A 40 19.20 22.91 -14.96
CA HIS A 40 18.54 24.17 -15.31
C HIS A 40 17.43 24.53 -14.32
N ASP A 41 16.81 23.56 -13.64
CA ASP A 41 15.76 23.87 -12.67
C ASP A 41 15.30 22.68 -11.83
N ILE A 42 14.71 22.97 -10.68
CA ILE A 42 13.73 22.14 -9.97
C ILE A 42 12.37 22.77 -10.28
N GLY A 43 11.84 22.49 -11.49
CA GLY A 43 10.66 23.21 -11.97
C GLY A 43 10.17 22.72 -13.34
N GLY A 44 9.33 23.53 -13.99
CA GLY A 44 8.81 23.22 -15.31
C GLY A 44 8.08 21.88 -15.41
N THR A 45 8.28 21.20 -16.53
CA THR A 45 7.72 19.84 -16.79
C THR A 45 8.72 18.73 -16.56
N ASN A 46 10.01 19.07 -16.43
CA ASN A 46 11.11 18.16 -16.22
C ASN A 46 12.17 18.80 -15.33
N ASP A 47 12.62 18.12 -14.30
CA ASP A 47 13.64 18.61 -13.37
C ASP A 47 15.04 18.20 -13.85
N ALA A 48 16.05 19.04 -13.52
CA ALA A 48 17.46 18.72 -13.65
C ALA A 48 18.21 19.26 -12.42
N HIS A 49 18.74 18.34 -11.57
CA HIS A 49 19.39 18.68 -10.31
C HIS A 49 20.12 17.48 -9.69
N GLY A 50 21.10 17.73 -8.83
CA GLY A 50 21.64 16.69 -7.94
C GLY A 50 20.64 16.33 -6.83
N PHE A 51 20.54 15.07 -6.49
CA PHE A 51 19.56 14.55 -5.53
C PHE A 51 20.17 13.48 -4.63
N VAL A 52 20.31 13.77 -3.34
CA VAL A 52 20.64 12.77 -2.31
C VAL A 52 19.35 12.31 -1.67
N TYR A 53 19.06 11.02 -1.79
CA TYR A 53 17.75 10.49 -1.48
C TYR A 53 17.78 9.12 -0.79
N ARG A 54 16.65 8.75 -0.19
CA ARG A 54 16.33 7.40 0.23
C ARG A 54 14.91 7.02 -0.19
N LYS A 55 14.67 5.72 -0.32
CA LYS A 55 13.33 5.19 -0.58
C LYS A 55 12.51 5.13 0.71
N VAL A 56 11.22 5.50 0.61
CA VAL A 56 10.25 5.52 1.72
C VAL A 56 8.95 4.89 1.25
N LYS A 57 8.20 4.33 2.17
CA LYS A 57 6.88 3.76 1.90
C LYS A 57 5.84 4.30 2.88
N GLY A 58 4.65 4.67 2.35
CA GLY A 58 3.54 5.19 3.15
C GLY A 58 3.75 6.62 3.64
N ASP A 59 3.12 6.96 4.74
CA ASP A 59 3.19 8.30 5.31
C ASP A 59 4.53 8.54 6.01
N ALA A 60 5.06 9.76 5.86
CA ALA A 60 6.35 10.12 6.45
C ALA A 60 6.47 11.61 6.71
N ILE A 61 7.31 11.94 7.68
CA ILE A 61 7.81 13.30 7.95
C ILE A 61 9.28 13.33 7.58
N PHE A 62 9.65 14.20 6.64
CA PHE A 62 11.04 14.45 6.25
C PHE A 62 11.45 15.85 6.74
N THR A 63 12.39 15.89 7.66
CA THR A 63 12.88 17.14 8.27
C THR A 63 14.37 17.30 8.04
N VAL A 64 14.79 18.50 7.68
CA VAL A 64 16.20 18.87 7.51
C VAL A 64 16.43 20.32 7.97
N ARG A 65 17.68 20.65 8.28
CA ARG A 65 18.14 22.03 8.33
C ARG A 65 19.09 22.28 7.15
N LEU A 66 18.75 23.21 6.28
CA LEU A 66 19.67 23.78 5.30
C LEU A 66 20.64 24.69 6.04
N VAL A 67 21.90 24.31 6.11
CA VAL A 67 22.96 25.03 6.86
C VAL A 67 23.55 26.16 6.06
N SER A 68 23.92 25.87 4.81
CA SER A 68 24.56 26.81 3.89
C SER A 68 24.35 26.42 2.44
N THR A 69 24.47 27.42 1.58
CA THR A 69 24.52 27.29 0.11
C THR A 69 25.63 28.15 -0.42
N GLU A 70 26.21 27.81 -1.56
CA GLU A 70 27.06 28.72 -2.30
C GLU A 70 26.24 29.92 -2.81
N GLU A 71 26.88 31.07 -2.99
CA GLU A 71 26.17 32.33 -3.32
C GLU A 71 25.41 32.29 -4.65
N ALA A 72 25.89 31.49 -5.60
CA ALA A 72 25.35 31.39 -6.94
C ALA A 72 24.30 30.29 -7.14
N PHE A 73 23.82 29.63 -6.07
CA PHE A 73 22.79 28.62 -6.22
C PHE A 73 21.53 29.16 -6.91
N TYR A 74 20.87 28.29 -7.69
CA TYR A 74 19.60 28.62 -8.31
C TYR A 74 18.41 28.15 -7.48
N LYS A 75 18.34 26.83 -7.21
CA LYS A 75 17.35 26.26 -6.31
C LYS A 75 17.95 25.15 -5.46
N VAL A 76 17.63 25.19 -4.19
CA VAL A 76 18.00 24.19 -3.20
C VAL A 76 16.80 23.85 -2.34
N GLY A 77 16.66 22.62 -1.90
CA GLY A 77 15.57 22.27 -1.02
C GLY A 77 15.40 20.78 -0.78
N ILE A 78 14.19 20.40 -0.42
CA ILE A 78 13.81 19.00 -0.15
C ILE A 78 12.62 18.59 -1.01
N ILE A 79 12.62 17.33 -1.43
CA ILE A 79 11.64 16.80 -2.38
C ILE A 79 11.16 15.41 -1.94
N MET A 80 9.87 15.16 -2.06
CA MET A 80 9.22 13.85 -2.13
C MET A 80 8.78 13.61 -3.57
N ARG A 81 9.22 12.49 -4.20
CA ARG A 81 8.94 12.20 -5.62
C ARG A 81 8.65 10.74 -5.88
N GLU A 82 7.74 10.46 -6.80
CA GLU A 82 7.27 9.10 -7.10
C GLU A 82 8.34 8.23 -7.77
N SER A 83 9.17 8.83 -8.62
CA SER A 83 10.28 8.16 -9.32
C SER A 83 11.49 9.08 -9.48
N LEU A 84 12.62 8.54 -9.93
CA LEU A 84 13.85 9.30 -10.20
C LEU A 84 13.86 9.98 -11.59
N ASP A 85 12.83 9.77 -12.40
CA ASP A 85 12.64 10.46 -13.69
C ASP A 85 12.43 11.96 -13.46
N GLY A 86 13.10 12.82 -14.24
CA GLY A 86 12.99 14.28 -14.15
C GLY A 86 11.54 14.77 -14.28
N ALA A 87 10.71 14.10 -15.05
CA ALA A 87 9.29 14.43 -15.24
C ALA A 87 8.36 13.87 -14.15
N SER A 88 8.90 13.21 -13.10
CA SER A 88 8.15 12.54 -12.04
C SER A 88 7.16 13.46 -11.33
N LYS A 89 6.03 12.92 -10.86
CA LYS A 89 5.22 13.56 -9.83
C LYS A 89 6.09 13.86 -8.62
N ARG A 90 5.91 15.02 -8.02
CA ARG A 90 6.67 15.44 -6.84
C ARG A 90 5.99 16.54 -6.04
N VAL A 91 6.37 16.61 -4.78
CA VAL A 91 6.11 17.74 -3.89
C VAL A 91 7.43 18.14 -3.24
N GLY A 92 7.72 19.42 -3.16
CA GLY A 92 8.96 19.91 -2.58
C GLY A 92 8.82 21.26 -1.89
N ILE A 93 9.84 21.57 -1.12
CA ILE A 93 10.13 22.94 -0.64
C ILE A 93 11.41 23.36 -1.33
N THR A 94 11.39 24.49 -1.99
CA THR A 94 12.59 25.05 -2.60
C THR A 94 12.84 26.46 -2.08
N LEU A 95 14.10 26.72 -1.81
CA LEU A 95 14.65 28.06 -1.63
C LEU A 95 15.42 28.42 -2.89
N GLY A 96 15.14 29.57 -3.50
CA GLY A 96 15.86 29.96 -4.69
C GLY A 96 15.24 31.15 -5.41
N GLU A 97 15.75 31.34 -6.60
CA GLU A 97 15.67 32.47 -7.50
C GLU A 97 16.63 33.62 -7.16
N VAL A 98 17.53 33.86 -8.09
CA VAL A 98 18.53 34.95 -7.99
C VAL A 98 17.83 36.28 -7.73
N GLY A 99 18.06 36.84 -6.55
CA GLY A 99 17.55 38.15 -6.16
C GLY A 99 16.35 38.17 -5.23
N TYR A 100 15.53 37.09 -5.13
CA TYR A 100 14.32 37.11 -4.31
C TYR A 100 14.36 36.15 -3.11
N ARG A 101 15.20 35.08 -3.13
CA ARG A 101 15.33 34.08 -2.06
C ARG A 101 14.00 33.61 -1.54
N LEU A 102 13.10 33.21 -2.46
CA LEU A 102 11.79 32.74 -2.16
C LEU A 102 11.84 31.29 -1.61
N CYS A 103 11.27 31.11 -0.44
CA CYS A 103 10.99 29.77 0.08
C CYS A 103 9.53 29.43 -0.19
N ARG A 104 9.27 28.40 -0.99
CA ARG A 104 7.90 28.02 -1.34
C ARG A 104 7.72 26.53 -1.62
N MET A 105 6.51 26.07 -1.43
CA MET A 105 6.09 24.73 -1.86
C MET A 105 6.02 24.70 -3.38
N CYS A 106 6.50 23.60 -3.97
CA CYS A 106 6.41 23.34 -5.40
C CYS A 106 5.86 21.94 -5.66
N THR A 107 4.98 21.82 -6.65
CA THR A 107 4.23 20.57 -6.88
C THR A 107 4.10 20.25 -8.36
N ARG A 108 4.37 19.00 -8.73
CA ARG A 108 4.00 18.41 -10.03
C ARG A 108 3.07 17.24 -9.77
N SER A 109 1.77 17.40 -10.04
CA SER A 109 0.72 16.44 -9.69
C SER A 109 0.52 15.31 -10.70
N SER A 110 1.12 15.44 -11.90
CA SER A 110 1.09 14.41 -12.95
C SER A 110 2.45 14.27 -13.61
N GLN A 111 2.76 13.08 -14.10
CA GLN A 111 3.99 12.80 -14.87
C GLN A 111 4.07 13.74 -16.07
N GLY A 112 5.18 14.46 -16.21
CA GLY A 112 5.41 15.45 -17.28
C GLY A 112 4.52 16.69 -17.21
N GLY A 113 3.73 16.85 -16.16
CA GLY A 113 2.91 18.03 -15.94
C GLY A 113 3.75 19.26 -15.54
N GLY A 114 3.16 20.45 -15.67
CA GLY A 114 3.79 21.69 -15.22
C GLY A 114 3.91 21.74 -13.69
N THR A 115 4.91 22.47 -13.21
CA THR A 115 5.08 22.72 -11.77
C THR A 115 4.18 23.87 -11.34
N SER A 116 3.36 23.61 -10.31
CA SER A 116 2.62 24.63 -9.57
C SER A 116 3.44 25.12 -8.39
N TRP A 117 3.38 26.41 -8.14
CA TRP A 117 4.09 27.10 -7.07
C TRP A 117 3.10 27.63 -6.06
N GLY A 118 3.31 27.32 -4.77
CA GLY A 118 2.60 27.95 -3.67
C GLY A 118 3.00 29.40 -3.45
N GLU A 119 2.25 30.09 -2.63
CA GLU A 119 2.69 31.38 -2.07
C GLU A 119 4.00 31.15 -1.30
N GLY A 120 4.94 32.07 -1.42
CA GLY A 120 6.24 31.92 -0.80
C GLY A 120 6.46 32.90 0.35
N ASN A 121 7.41 32.59 1.20
CA ASN A 121 7.99 33.57 2.12
C ASN A 121 9.23 34.17 1.49
N ASP A 122 9.19 35.48 1.26
CA ASP A 122 10.31 36.25 0.73
C ASP A 122 11.44 36.37 1.76
N PHE A 123 12.66 36.54 1.28
CA PHE A 123 13.86 36.82 2.09
C PHE A 123 14.20 35.72 3.12
N THR A 124 14.01 34.44 2.75
CA THR A 124 14.50 33.33 3.54
C THR A 124 15.99 33.10 3.27
N TYR A 125 16.75 32.91 4.34
CA TYR A 125 18.20 32.66 4.29
C TYR A 125 18.56 31.42 5.09
N ALA A 126 19.61 30.71 4.67
CA ALA A 126 20.23 29.69 5.50
C ALA A 126 20.94 30.38 6.71
N PRO A 127 20.96 29.73 7.92
CA PRO A 127 20.35 28.44 8.18
C PRO A 127 18.81 28.52 8.31
N VAL A 128 18.13 27.52 7.76
CA VAL A 128 16.66 27.41 7.80
C VAL A 128 16.24 25.92 7.84
N TRP A 129 15.18 25.65 8.57
CA TRP A 129 14.62 24.30 8.66
C TRP A 129 13.47 24.13 7.68
N PHE A 130 13.42 22.95 7.03
CA PHE A 130 12.34 22.51 6.17
C PHE A 130 11.75 21.20 6.68
N ARG A 131 10.43 21.06 6.54
CA ARG A 131 9.72 19.82 6.80
C ARG A 131 8.68 19.60 5.71
N LEU A 132 8.74 18.41 5.10
CA LEU A 132 7.65 17.85 4.28
C LEU A 132 7.00 16.74 5.05
N GLN A 133 5.68 16.73 5.10
CA GLN A 133 4.86 15.69 5.71
C GLN A 133 3.91 15.15 4.67
N ARG A 134 3.77 13.83 4.62
CA ARG A 134 2.78 13.12 3.81
C ARG A 134 1.79 12.42 4.72
N GLU A 135 0.49 12.56 4.44
CA GLU A 135 -0.63 11.83 5.03
C GLU A 135 -1.55 11.38 3.88
N GLY A 136 -1.44 10.11 3.48
CA GLY A 136 -2.11 9.59 2.28
C GLY A 136 -1.68 10.35 1.03
N ASP A 137 -2.64 11.01 0.37
CA ASP A 137 -2.40 11.86 -0.79
C ASP A 137 -2.23 13.35 -0.43
N VAL A 138 -2.28 13.71 0.86
CA VAL A 138 -2.10 15.09 1.32
C VAL A 138 -0.65 15.32 1.72
N PHE A 139 -0.04 16.35 1.15
CA PHE A 139 1.32 16.79 1.45
C PHE A 139 1.29 18.17 2.06
N MET A 140 2.04 18.36 3.16
CA MET A 140 2.15 19.61 3.90
C MET A 140 3.61 20.03 3.95
N ALA A 141 3.86 21.31 3.70
CA ALA A 141 5.18 21.91 3.70
C ALA A 141 5.29 22.92 4.83
N TYR A 142 6.37 22.83 5.60
CA TYR A 142 6.62 23.71 6.73
C TYR A 142 8.04 24.28 6.67
N GLN A 143 8.17 25.49 7.22
CA GLN A 143 9.43 26.19 7.45
C GLN A 143 9.58 26.53 8.93
N SER A 144 10.82 26.53 9.44
CA SER A 144 11.14 26.99 10.78
C SER A 144 12.51 27.68 10.82
N ARG A 145 12.71 28.60 11.76
CA ARG A 145 14.01 29.23 12.03
C ARG A 145 14.80 28.54 13.12
N ASP A 146 14.11 27.85 14.02
CA ASP A 146 14.69 27.25 15.24
C ASP A 146 14.50 25.71 15.32
N GLY A 147 13.77 25.11 14.37
CA GLY A 147 13.43 23.70 14.37
C GLY A 147 12.33 23.29 15.40
N MET A 148 11.80 24.26 16.14
CA MET A 148 10.75 24.02 17.15
C MET A 148 9.42 24.65 16.77
N ASN A 149 9.46 25.89 16.28
CA ASN A 149 8.26 26.63 15.85
C ASN A 149 8.11 26.54 14.34
N TRP A 150 7.06 25.85 13.89
CA TRP A 150 6.83 25.52 12.48
C TRP A 150 5.69 26.35 11.90
N PHE A 151 5.91 26.88 10.69
CA PHE A 151 4.93 27.61 9.90
C PHE A 151 4.60 26.79 8.66
N GLU A 152 3.32 26.45 8.47
CA GLU A 152 2.87 25.84 7.23
C GLU A 152 2.97 26.84 6.07
N ILE A 153 3.71 26.49 5.02
CA ILE A 153 3.92 27.30 3.83
C ILE A 153 3.16 26.77 2.62
N GLY A 154 2.51 25.63 2.76
CA GLY A 154 1.65 25.08 1.72
C GLY A 154 1.12 23.71 2.03
N ARG A 155 -0.01 23.38 1.37
CA ARG A 155 -0.67 22.08 1.45
C ARG A 155 -1.23 21.75 0.08
N GLN A 156 -0.99 20.51 -0.41
CA GLN A 156 -1.46 20.06 -1.72
C GLN A 156 -1.84 18.57 -1.66
N SER A 157 -2.85 18.20 -2.45
CA SER A 157 -3.18 16.80 -2.69
C SER A 157 -2.54 16.34 -4.00
N VAL A 158 -1.75 15.26 -3.92
CA VAL A 158 -1.11 14.61 -5.06
C VAL A 158 -1.27 13.11 -4.92
N SER A 159 -1.99 12.49 -5.84
CA SER A 159 -2.08 11.03 -5.88
C SER A 159 -0.74 10.45 -6.30
N MET A 160 0.03 10.00 -5.31
CA MET A 160 1.39 9.47 -5.47
C MET A 160 1.44 8.04 -4.92
N ALA A 161 2.18 7.15 -5.59
CA ALA A 161 2.38 5.78 -5.13
C ALA A 161 2.84 5.72 -3.66
N SER A 162 2.51 4.62 -2.98
CA SER A 162 2.94 4.41 -1.59
C SER A 162 4.46 4.27 -1.46
N ASP A 163 5.13 3.73 -2.47
CA ASP A 163 6.59 3.67 -2.58
C ASP A 163 7.08 4.90 -3.35
N TYR A 164 7.94 5.70 -2.72
CA TYR A 164 8.45 6.94 -3.28
C TYR A 164 9.83 7.29 -2.70
N TYR A 165 10.40 8.41 -3.10
CA TYR A 165 11.72 8.86 -2.68
C TYR A 165 11.62 10.21 -1.96
N VAL A 166 12.37 10.34 -0.88
CA VAL A 166 12.58 11.59 -0.16
C VAL A 166 14.03 11.99 -0.23
N GLY A 167 14.32 13.27 -0.39
CA GLY A 167 15.72 13.68 -0.48
C GLY A 167 15.93 15.19 -0.57
N MET A 168 17.21 15.52 -0.54
CA MET A 168 17.75 16.88 -0.62
C MET A 168 18.23 17.15 -2.05
N ALA A 169 17.94 18.33 -2.57
CA ALA A 169 18.23 18.69 -3.95
C ALA A 169 19.00 20.00 -4.05
N SER A 170 19.90 20.09 -5.04
CA SER A 170 20.61 21.31 -5.41
C SER A 170 20.69 21.44 -6.92
N SER A 171 20.42 22.61 -7.47
CA SER A 171 20.53 22.92 -8.91
C SER A 171 21.16 24.27 -9.16
N THR A 172 21.72 24.41 -10.37
CA THR A 172 22.18 25.67 -10.94
C THR A 172 21.18 26.14 -12.00
N ALA A 173 21.30 27.35 -12.50
CA ALA A 173 20.46 27.82 -13.61
C ALA A 173 20.93 27.31 -14.99
N SER A 174 21.76 26.27 -15.05
CA SER A 174 22.42 25.83 -16.27
C SER A 174 22.58 24.31 -16.26
N ASP A 175 22.55 23.68 -17.41
CA ASP A 175 22.86 22.25 -17.59
C ASP A 175 24.36 22.00 -17.75
N THR A 176 25.20 23.04 -17.71
CA THR A 176 26.65 22.98 -17.83
C THR A 176 27.31 23.94 -16.84
N GLY A 177 28.53 23.63 -16.44
CA GLY A 177 29.33 24.48 -15.54
C GLY A 177 29.69 23.79 -14.25
N GLU A 178 29.92 24.56 -13.20
CA GLU A 178 30.25 24.08 -11.87
C GLU A 178 28.99 23.72 -11.09
N ALA A 179 29.01 22.60 -10.35
CA ALA A 179 27.95 22.23 -9.44
C ALA A 179 28.05 23.02 -8.14
N TYR A 180 26.94 23.59 -7.69
CA TYR A 180 26.91 24.33 -6.44
C TYR A 180 26.49 23.43 -5.29
N GLU A 181 27.29 23.46 -4.20
CA GLU A 181 27.11 22.62 -3.02
C GLU A 181 26.14 23.29 -2.02
N ALA A 182 25.21 22.50 -1.53
CA ALA A 182 24.35 22.82 -0.42
C ALA A 182 24.63 21.86 0.74
N ILE A 183 24.70 22.37 1.96
CA ILE A 183 24.93 21.57 3.17
C ILE A 183 23.64 21.50 3.98
N PHE A 184 23.24 20.27 4.29
CA PHE A 184 22.11 19.95 5.14
C PHE A 184 22.58 19.19 6.37
N ASP A 185 21.94 19.44 7.52
CA ASP A 185 22.12 18.66 8.72
C ASP A 185 20.78 18.35 9.42
N HIS A 186 20.82 17.63 10.54
CA HIS A 186 19.64 17.18 11.26
C HIS A 186 18.62 16.50 10.33
N VAL A 187 19.13 15.74 9.37
CA VAL A 187 18.34 15.03 8.38
C VAL A 187 17.66 13.86 9.05
N THR A 188 16.33 13.89 9.14
CA THR A 188 15.49 12.82 9.70
C THR A 188 14.35 12.45 8.77
N VAL A 189 14.09 11.16 8.67
CA VAL A 189 12.91 10.62 8.01
C VAL A 189 12.17 9.77 9.04
N GLU A 190 11.03 10.25 9.47
CA GLU A 190 10.14 9.57 10.42
C GLU A 190 8.95 9.02 9.64
N ASN A 191 8.74 7.72 9.63
CA ASN A 191 7.51 7.15 9.09
C ASN A 191 6.38 7.48 10.06
N VAL A 192 5.38 8.21 9.59
CA VAL A 192 4.14 8.44 10.33
C VAL A 192 3.30 7.18 10.15
N LEU A 193 3.27 6.41 11.21
CA LEU A 193 2.62 5.11 11.20
C LEU A 193 1.14 5.34 11.49
N THR A 194 0.31 5.40 10.45
CA THR A 194 -1.15 5.38 10.64
C THR A 194 -1.60 4.01 11.13
N VAL A 195 -2.31 4.00 12.24
CA VAL A 195 -3.01 2.79 12.70
C VAL A 195 -4.15 2.53 11.71
N VAL A 196 -4.14 1.34 11.13
CA VAL A 196 -5.18 0.90 10.19
C VAL A 196 -6.49 0.59 10.90
N ASP A 197 -7.60 0.65 10.19
CA ASP A 197 -8.92 0.38 10.73
C ASP A 197 -9.07 -1.09 11.17
N THR A 198 -9.98 -1.30 12.13
CA THR A 198 -10.38 -2.63 12.60
C THR A 198 -11.12 -3.40 11.50
N PRO A 199 -10.80 -4.69 11.24
CA PRO A 199 -11.53 -5.51 10.29
C PRO A 199 -13.03 -5.55 10.56
N GLN A 200 -13.83 -5.37 9.52
CA GLN A 200 -15.30 -5.37 9.58
C GLN A 200 -15.88 -6.56 8.81
N ASN A 201 -17.16 -6.88 9.08
CA ASN A 201 -17.90 -7.96 8.43
C ASN A 201 -17.17 -9.31 8.51
N VAL A 202 -16.59 -9.59 9.69
CA VAL A 202 -15.93 -10.86 9.93
C VAL A 202 -16.97 -11.98 9.94
N GLN A 203 -16.71 -13.04 9.18
CA GLN A 203 -17.55 -14.23 9.09
C GLN A 203 -16.70 -15.48 9.26
N VAL A 204 -17.28 -16.54 9.77
CA VAL A 204 -16.66 -17.85 9.90
C VAL A 204 -17.65 -18.96 9.53
N ASP A 205 -17.23 -19.85 8.62
CA ASP A 205 -18.01 -20.97 8.16
C ASP A 205 -17.22 -22.28 8.26
N ALA A 206 -17.88 -23.36 8.71
CA ALA A 206 -17.29 -24.68 8.66
C ALA A 206 -17.34 -25.23 7.23
N CYS A 207 -16.18 -25.57 6.66
CA CYS A 207 -16.09 -26.24 5.35
C CYS A 207 -16.37 -27.73 5.47
N ASN A 208 -15.95 -28.35 6.57
CA ASN A 208 -16.19 -29.74 6.95
C ASN A 208 -15.97 -29.92 8.46
N SER A 209 -15.90 -31.17 8.95
CA SER A 209 -15.76 -31.44 10.38
C SER A 209 -14.42 -31.04 11.01
N THR A 210 -13.40 -30.70 10.19
CA THR A 210 -12.03 -30.39 10.64
C THR A 210 -11.45 -29.11 10.08
N ARG A 211 -12.21 -28.34 9.26
CA ARG A 211 -11.76 -27.12 8.62
C ARG A 211 -12.83 -26.03 8.68
N ALA A 212 -12.39 -24.79 8.95
CA ALA A 212 -13.21 -23.60 8.89
C ALA A 212 -12.53 -22.51 8.02
N VAL A 213 -13.33 -21.69 7.37
CA VAL A 213 -12.87 -20.50 6.63
C VAL A 213 -13.36 -19.24 7.34
N ILE A 214 -12.45 -18.33 7.60
CA ILE A 214 -12.70 -17.04 8.19
C ILE A 214 -12.47 -15.99 7.10
N SER A 215 -13.38 -15.06 6.93
CA SER A 215 -13.27 -13.98 5.94
C SER A 215 -13.73 -12.65 6.52
N TRP A 216 -13.23 -11.53 5.95
CA TRP A 216 -13.58 -10.19 6.39
C TRP A 216 -13.43 -9.19 5.24
N THR A 217 -13.93 -7.96 5.45
CA THR A 217 -13.73 -6.89 4.48
C THR A 217 -12.27 -6.45 4.46
N PRO A 218 -11.63 -6.31 3.28
CA PRO A 218 -10.27 -5.75 3.18
C PRO A 218 -10.17 -4.38 3.86
N VAL A 219 -9.08 -4.17 4.60
CA VAL A 219 -8.80 -2.90 5.27
C VAL A 219 -7.74 -2.15 4.48
N GLU A 220 -8.06 -0.90 4.12
CA GLU A 220 -7.13 -0.04 3.38
C GLU A 220 -5.87 0.25 4.21
N GLY A 221 -4.70 0.13 3.59
CA GLY A 221 -3.42 0.33 4.27
C GLY A 221 -2.95 -0.85 5.13
N ALA A 222 -3.73 -1.91 5.27
CA ALA A 222 -3.29 -3.11 5.97
C ALA A 222 -2.22 -3.86 5.17
N ILE A 223 -1.14 -4.24 5.85
CA ILE A 223 -0.05 -5.06 5.31
C ILE A 223 -0.41 -6.54 5.41
N ASP A 224 -0.98 -6.91 6.55
CA ASP A 224 -1.48 -8.23 6.86
C ASP A 224 -2.49 -8.17 8.03
N TYR A 225 -2.96 -9.34 8.43
CA TYR A 225 -3.94 -9.51 9.51
C TYR A 225 -3.44 -10.56 10.48
N VAL A 226 -3.67 -10.34 11.78
CA VAL A 226 -3.42 -11.32 12.83
C VAL A 226 -4.75 -11.83 13.37
N LEU A 227 -4.96 -13.13 13.22
CA LEU A 227 -6.12 -13.83 13.77
C LEU A 227 -5.73 -14.46 15.10
N THR A 228 -6.51 -14.21 16.13
CA THR A 228 -6.35 -14.87 17.44
C THR A 228 -7.51 -15.83 17.64
N ARG A 229 -7.20 -17.12 17.81
CA ARG A 229 -8.18 -18.14 18.16
C ARG A 229 -8.36 -18.22 19.69
N HIS A 230 -9.53 -18.61 20.15
CA HIS A 230 -9.87 -18.63 21.60
C HIS A 230 -8.90 -19.44 22.48
N ASP A 231 -8.13 -20.37 21.92
CA ASP A 231 -7.10 -21.15 22.64
C ASP A 231 -5.74 -20.44 22.69
N GLY A 232 -5.66 -19.18 22.26
CA GLY A 232 -4.46 -18.36 22.27
C GLY A 232 -3.53 -18.58 21.07
N LYS A 233 -3.91 -19.39 20.08
CA LYS A 233 -3.14 -19.51 18.83
C LYS A 233 -3.32 -18.27 17.97
N GLU A 234 -2.22 -17.81 17.42
CA GLU A 234 -2.18 -16.68 16.48
C GLU A 234 -1.75 -17.14 15.09
N TYR A 235 -2.37 -16.54 14.08
CA TYR A 235 -2.10 -16.80 12.67
C TYR A 235 -1.95 -15.47 11.92
N VAL A 236 -1.11 -15.45 10.89
CA VAL A 236 -0.95 -14.29 10.02
C VAL A 236 -1.53 -14.59 8.64
N ALA A 237 -2.40 -13.72 8.14
CA ALA A 237 -2.97 -13.78 6.80
C ALA A 237 -2.64 -12.50 6.02
N ILE A 238 -2.15 -12.64 4.78
CA ILE A 238 -1.85 -11.52 3.88
C ILE A 238 -3.05 -11.13 2.98
N GLN A 239 -4.09 -11.94 3.00
CA GLN A 239 -5.36 -11.71 2.30
C GLN A 239 -6.49 -11.68 3.33
N PRO A 240 -7.64 -11.05 3.04
CA PRO A 240 -8.77 -10.96 3.96
C PRO A 240 -9.58 -12.28 4.05
N ILE A 241 -8.87 -13.38 4.05
CA ILE A 241 -9.38 -14.74 4.17
C ILE A 241 -8.33 -15.65 4.82
N PHE A 242 -8.76 -16.53 5.69
CA PHE A 242 -7.90 -17.53 6.34
C PHE A 242 -8.64 -18.87 6.47
N GLN A 243 -7.94 -19.98 6.23
CA GLN A 243 -8.46 -21.32 6.47
C GLN A 243 -7.74 -21.94 7.67
N ASP A 244 -8.50 -22.23 8.72
CA ASP A 244 -8.02 -23.01 9.87
C ASP A 244 -8.31 -24.50 9.63
N SER A 245 -7.35 -25.35 9.96
CA SER A 245 -7.37 -26.78 9.69
C SER A 245 -7.02 -27.58 10.95
N CYS A 246 -7.25 -28.89 10.92
CA CYS A 246 -7.03 -29.79 12.05
C CYS A 246 -7.86 -29.42 13.28
N LEU A 247 -9.05 -28.90 13.05
CA LEU A 247 -10.04 -28.64 14.09
C LEU A 247 -10.69 -29.95 14.56
N VAL A 248 -11.15 -29.97 15.79
CA VAL A 248 -11.80 -31.15 16.39
C VAL A 248 -13.30 -31.07 16.10
N PRO A 249 -13.91 -32.14 15.56
CA PRO A 249 -15.36 -32.21 15.37
C PRO A 249 -16.15 -31.91 16.65
N GLU A 250 -17.33 -31.33 16.52
CA GLU A 250 -18.27 -30.97 17.61
C GLU A 250 -17.71 -29.90 18.60
N GLN A 251 -16.51 -29.39 18.38
CA GLN A 251 -15.93 -28.29 19.17
C GLN A 251 -16.29 -26.92 18.57
N THR A 252 -16.42 -25.93 19.45
CA THR A 252 -16.64 -24.53 19.05
C THR A 252 -15.31 -23.77 19.06
N TYR A 253 -15.04 -23.05 17.97
CA TYR A 253 -13.88 -22.19 17.80
C TYR A 253 -14.32 -20.75 17.59
N SER A 254 -13.62 -19.83 18.22
CA SER A 254 -13.88 -18.39 18.10
C SER A 254 -12.63 -17.67 17.65
N TYR A 255 -12.80 -16.63 16.84
CA TYR A 255 -11.72 -15.86 16.23
C TYR A 255 -11.95 -14.37 16.38
N GLY A 256 -10.92 -13.66 16.80
CA GLY A 256 -10.77 -12.21 16.69
C GLY A 256 -9.70 -11.87 15.68
N ILE A 257 -9.80 -10.73 15.01
CA ILE A 257 -8.87 -10.32 13.95
C ILE A 257 -8.43 -8.88 14.17
N LYS A 258 -7.13 -8.64 14.03
CA LYS A 258 -6.54 -7.30 13.97
C LYS A 258 -5.90 -7.08 12.61
N SER A 259 -6.06 -5.93 12.01
CA SER A 259 -5.24 -5.49 10.89
C SER A 259 -3.91 -4.95 11.39
N ARG A 260 -2.85 -5.19 10.65
CA ARG A 260 -1.53 -4.61 10.90
C ARG A 260 -1.16 -3.68 9.75
N GLY A 261 -0.92 -2.42 10.06
CA GLY A 261 -0.33 -1.43 9.17
C GLY A 261 1.08 -1.05 9.62
N PHE A 262 1.68 -0.08 8.95
CA PHE A 262 2.99 0.46 9.36
C PHE A 262 2.94 1.13 10.74
N GLY A 263 1.76 1.57 11.20
CA GLY A 263 1.49 2.18 12.52
C GLY A 263 1.27 1.20 13.66
N GLY A 264 1.31 -0.08 13.38
CA GLY A 264 1.02 -1.11 14.36
C GLY A 264 -0.31 -1.81 14.08
N TYR A 265 -0.92 -2.30 15.14
CA TYR A 265 -2.15 -3.08 15.06
C TYR A 265 -3.38 -2.20 15.30
N SER A 266 -4.48 -2.52 14.60
CA SER A 266 -5.81 -2.01 14.95
C SER A 266 -6.29 -2.59 16.29
N ASP A 267 -7.42 -2.08 16.76
CA ASP A 267 -8.23 -2.81 17.73
C ASP A 267 -8.69 -4.15 17.14
N GLU A 268 -9.07 -5.08 18.04
CA GLU A 268 -9.58 -6.38 17.63
C GLU A 268 -11.02 -6.27 17.11
N SER A 269 -11.34 -7.02 16.05
CA SER A 269 -12.70 -7.12 15.50
C SER A 269 -13.70 -7.70 16.50
N ALA A 270 -14.99 -7.64 16.18
CA ALA A 270 -15.99 -8.48 16.85
C ALA A 270 -15.59 -9.95 16.71
N VAL A 271 -15.71 -10.70 17.80
CA VAL A 271 -15.40 -12.14 17.83
C VAL A 271 -16.50 -12.91 17.11
N VAL A 272 -16.10 -13.77 16.18
CA VAL A 272 -17.01 -14.70 15.49
C VAL A 272 -16.74 -16.12 15.93
N SER A 273 -17.77 -16.98 15.91
CA SER A 273 -17.66 -18.36 16.39
C SER A 273 -18.31 -19.34 15.44
N VAL A 274 -17.74 -20.54 15.35
CA VAL A 274 -18.29 -21.66 14.58
C VAL A 274 -18.18 -22.95 15.41
N THR A 275 -19.25 -23.77 15.39
CA THR A 275 -19.21 -25.12 15.94
C THR A 275 -18.96 -26.10 14.80
N MET A 276 -17.91 -26.90 14.91
CA MET A 276 -17.55 -27.87 13.88
C MET A 276 -18.59 -28.98 13.77
N PRO A 277 -18.95 -29.40 12.52
CA PRO A 277 -19.83 -30.54 12.30
C PRO A 277 -19.26 -31.80 12.92
N LYS A 278 -20.16 -32.77 13.13
CA LYS A 278 -19.79 -34.11 13.60
C LYS A 278 -18.96 -34.84 12.54
N LEU A 279 -17.95 -35.58 12.96
CA LEU A 279 -17.14 -36.43 12.08
C LEU A 279 -18.01 -37.47 11.35
N GLY A 280 -17.81 -37.64 10.06
CA GLY A 280 -18.51 -38.58 9.21
C GLY A 280 -19.91 -38.16 8.74
N ILE A 281 -20.29 -36.86 8.97
CA ILE A 281 -21.47 -36.26 8.33
C ILE A 281 -20.96 -35.22 7.30
N PRO A 282 -20.91 -35.58 6.01
CA PRO A 282 -20.51 -34.63 5.00
C PRO A 282 -21.54 -33.48 4.90
N LEU A 283 -21.06 -32.29 4.65
CA LEU A 283 -21.92 -31.13 4.34
C LEU A 283 -22.61 -31.34 2.99
N SER A 284 -23.69 -30.63 2.76
CA SER A 284 -24.29 -30.56 1.42
C SER A 284 -23.31 -29.95 0.43
N PRO A 285 -23.28 -30.39 -0.85
CA PRO A 285 -22.48 -29.79 -1.87
C PRO A 285 -22.74 -28.27 -1.95
N ALA A 286 -21.70 -27.47 -2.13
CA ALA A 286 -21.80 -26.01 -2.18
C ALA A 286 -22.67 -25.48 -3.34
N TYR A 287 -22.81 -26.27 -4.37
CA TYR A 287 -23.77 -26.03 -5.45
C TYR A 287 -24.22 -27.34 -6.10
N ILE A 288 -25.40 -27.30 -6.71
CA ILE A 288 -25.90 -28.21 -7.73
C ILE A 288 -26.37 -27.38 -8.93
N ARG A 289 -26.02 -27.75 -10.15
CA ARG A 289 -26.44 -27.10 -11.38
C ARG A 289 -26.97 -28.14 -12.36
N ALA A 290 -28.08 -27.82 -13.01
CA ALA A 290 -28.67 -28.60 -14.08
C ALA A 290 -28.70 -27.73 -15.37
N GLU A 291 -28.15 -28.23 -16.45
CA GLU A 291 -28.02 -27.52 -17.74
C GLU A 291 -28.53 -28.39 -18.89
N CYS A 292 -29.36 -27.80 -19.78
CA CYS A 292 -29.81 -28.43 -21.02
C CYS A 292 -28.89 -28.03 -22.17
N ASN A 293 -28.42 -28.98 -22.96
CA ASN A 293 -27.48 -28.75 -24.10
C ASN A 293 -28.19 -28.72 -25.47
N GLY A 294 -29.53 -28.61 -25.49
CA GLY A 294 -30.34 -28.59 -26.72
C GLY A 294 -30.77 -29.97 -27.24
N GLU A 295 -30.31 -31.03 -26.60
CA GLU A 295 -30.80 -32.40 -26.80
C GLU A 295 -31.76 -32.73 -25.63
N PRO A 296 -32.60 -33.79 -25.73
CA PRO A 296 -33.49 -34.24 -24.64
C PRO A 296 -32.69 -34.88 -23.49
N GLU A 297 -31.73 -34.15 -22.97
CA GLU A 297 -30.90 -34.54 -21.83
C GLU A 297 -30.62 -33.34 -20.91
N VAL A 298 -30.42 -33.61 -19.63
CA VAL A 298 -29.99 -32.60 -18.64
C VAL A 298 -28.70 -33.08 -18.02
N VAL A 299 -27.67 -32.23 -18.12
CA VAL A 299 -26.38 -32.45 -17.43
C VAL A 299 -26.46 -31.84 -16.05
N VAL A 300 -26.36 -32.64 -15.02
CA VAL A 300 -26.35 -32.21 -13.61
C VAL A 300 -24.94 -32.34 -13.07
N ARG A 301 -24.43 -31.25 -12.45
CA ARG A 301 -23.10 -31.18 -11.81
C ARG A 301 -23.23 -30.62 -10.41
N TRP A 302 -22.38 -31.09 -9.51
CA TRP A 302 -22.31 -30.59 -8.14
C TRP A 302 -20.89 -30.49 -7.63
N ALA A 303 -20.73 -29.72 -6.54
CA ALA A 303 -19.42 -29.51 -5.94
C ALA A 303 -18.96 -30.78 -5.20
N PHE A 304 -17.65 -31.03 -5.22
CA PHE A 304 -17.03 -31.98 -4.31
C PHE A 304 -17.26 -31.52 -2.87
N THR A 305 -17.52 -32.48 -1.99
CA THR A 305 -17.67 -32.29 -0.55
C THR A 305 -16.69 -33.21 0.19
N ASP A 306 -15.85 -32.61 1.02
CA ASP A 306 -14.94 -33.39 1.87
C ASP A 306 -15.72 -34.37 2.72
N GLU A 307 -15.15 -35.54 2.97
CA GLU A 307 -15.73 -36.64 3.75
C GLU A 307 -16.94 -37.33 3.09
N ALA A 308 -17.44 -36.86 1.95
CA ALA A 308 -18.43 -37.58 1.20
C ALA A 308 -17.80 -38.78 0.46
N SER A 309 -18.27 -39.98 0.72
CA SER A 309 -17.88 -41.21 0.00
C SER A 309 -18.71 -41.44 -1.25
N SER A 310 -19.91 -40.87 -1.29
CA SER A 310 -20.83 -40.96 -2.42
C SER A 310 -21.86 -39.84 -2.37
N TYR A 311 -22.51 -39.62 -3.50
CA TYR A 311 -23.60 -38.65 -3.67
C TYR A 311 -24.85 -39.39 -4.13
N VAL A 312 -26.02 -38.94 -3.65
CA VAL A 312 -27.31 -39.43 -4.13
C VAL A 312 -27.97 -38.27 -4.89
N LEU A 313 -28.11 -38.44 -6.21
CA LEU A 313 -28.84 -37.49 -7.07
C LEU A 313 -30.29 -37.96 -7.17
N GLN A 314 -31.21 -37.06 -6.89
CA GLN A 314 -32.65 -37.31 -6.97
C GLN A 314 -33.32 -36.30 -7.90
N ARG A 315 -34.43 -36.71 -8.55
CA ARG A 315 -35.25 -35.90 -9.44
C ARG A 315 -36.72 -35.99 -9.11
N ALA A 316 -37.44 -34.87 -9.25
CA ALA A 316 -38.90 -34.84 -9.22
C ALA A 316 -39.44 -33.96 -10.34
N GLU A 317 -40.73 -34.08 -10.70
CA GLU A 317 -41.43 -33.23 -11.65
C GLU A 317 -42.09 -31.99 -11.01
N SER A 318 -42.08 -31.93 -9.69
CA SER A 318 -42.46 -30.70 -8.93
C SER A 318 -41.62 -30.54 -7.70
N ILE A 319 -41.50 -29.30 -7.21
CA ILE A 319 -40.64 -28.96 -6.05
C ILE A 319 -41.09 -29.67 -4.76
N ASP A 320 -42.38 -29.89 -4.62
CA ASP A 320 -42.98 -30.57 -3.48
C ASP A 320 -43.35 -32.06 -3.81
N GLY A 321 -42.86 -32.53 -4.96
CA GLY A 321 -43.17 -33.90 -5.43
C GLY A 321 -42.30 -34.98 -4.80
N GLU A 322 -42.61 -36.21 -5.16
CA GLU A 322 -41.79 -37.35 -4.76
C GLU A 322 -40.51 -37.40 -5.57
N PHE A 323 -39.34 -37.29 -4.89
CA PHE A 323 -38.04 -37.36 -5.52
C PHE A 323 -37.61 -38.81 -5.70
N GLN A 324 -37.31 -39.17 -6.95
CA GLN A 324 -36.78 -40.49 -7.31
C GLN A 324 -35.25 -40.44 -7.43
N THR A 325 -34.56 -41.44 -6.91
CA THR A 325 -33.11 -41.56 -7.02
C THR A 325 -32.72 -41.98 -8.45
N LEU A 326 -31.86 -41.13 -9.05
CA LEU A 326 -31.27 -41.37 -10.39
C LEU A 326 -29.89 -41.99 -10.27
N LEU A 327 -29.13 -41.59 -9.26
CA LEU A 327 -27.75 -42.01 -9.07
C LEU A 327 -27.42 -42.13 -7.57
N SER A 328 -26.57 -43.12 -7.26
CA SER A 328 -25.86 -43.20 -5.96
C SER A 328 -24.43 -43.65 -6.27
N ASP A 329 -23.50 -42.69 -6.37
CA ASP A 329 -22.10 -42.91 -6.79
C ASP A 329 -21.18 -41.81 -6.27
N SER A 330 -19.88 -41.99 -6.42
CA SER A 330 -18.84 -41.00 -6.04
C SER A 330 -18.53 -39.94 -7.12
N VAL A 331 -19.19 -39.97 -8.25
CA VAL A 331 -19.01 -39.00 -9.36
C VAL A 331 -19.57 -37.63 -9.02
N LEU A 332 -19.11 -36.59 -9.74
CA LEU A 332 -19.53 -35.19 -9.55
C LEU A 332 -20.43 -34.66 -10.67
N SER A 333 -20.86 -35.55 -11.57
CA SER A 333 -21.78 -35.21 -12.65
C SER A 333 -22.60 -36.43 -13.07
N PHE A 334 -23.78 -36.16 -13.64
CA PHE A 334 -24.68 -37.14 -14.19
C PHE A 334 -25.37 -36.55 -15.42
N VAL A 335 -25.61 -37.37 -16.43
CA VAL A 335 -26.40 -37.00 -17.60
C VAL A 335 -27.74 -37.74 -17.50
N ASP A 336 -28.80 -36.97 -17.27
CA ASP A 336 -30.16 -37.50 -17.27
C ASP A 336 -30.73 -37.47 -18.69
N THR A 337 -30.77 -38.63 -19.30
CA THR A 337 -31.37 -38.86 -20.66
C THR A 337 -32.83 -39.26 -20.60
N SER A 338 -33.41 -39.35 -19.38
CA SER A 338 -34.79 -39.79 -19.19
C SER A 338 -35.77 -38.63 -19.03
N VAL A 339 -35.37 -37.42 -19.50
CA VAL A 339 -36.20 -36.22 -19.51
C VAL A 339 -37.02 -36.13 -20.81
N GLU A 340 -38.17 -35.47 -20.72
CA GLU A 340 -39.05 -35.19 -21.84
C GLU A 340 -39.04 -33.70 -22.19
N GLU A 341 -39.17 -33.39 -23.48
CA GLU A 341 -39.25 -32.03 -23.95
C GLU A 341 -40.44 -31.28 -23.32
N ASN A 342 -40.21 -30.00 -23.04
CA ASN A 342 -41.21 -29.09 -22.44
C ASN A 342 -41.69 -29.46 -21.03
N LYS A 343 -40.99 -30.35 -20.34
CA LYS A 343 -41.23 -30.64 -18.91
C LYS A 343 -40.22 -29.92 -18.01
N THR A 344 -40.65 -29.59 -16.81
CA THR A 344 -39.78 -29.00 -15.76
C THR A 344 -39.40 -30.13 -14.78
N TYR A 345 -38.11 -30.20 -14.46
CA TYR A 345 -37.57 -31.15 -13.50
C TYR A 345 -36.80 -30.42 -12.39
N TYR A 346 -36.87 -30.96 -11.19
CA TYR A 346 -36.16 -30.48 -10.00
C TYR A 346 -35.15 -31.52 -9.56
N TYR A 347 -33.93 -31.09 -9.29
CA TYR A 347 -32.84 -31.99 -8.85
C TYR A 347 -32.35 -31.58 -7.46
N ARG A 348 -31.99 -32.57 -6.66
CA ARG A 348 -31.34 -32.37 -5.36
C ARG A 348 -30.35 -33.48 -5.06
#